data_5e740357ee62a5b926136763faa59739
#
_entry.id   5e740357ee62a5b926136763faa59739
#
_cell.length_a   1.000
_cell.length_b   1.000
_cell.length_c   1.000
_cell.angle_alpha   90.00
_cell.angle_beta   90.00
_cell.angle_gamma   90.00
#
_symmetry.space_group_name_H-M   'P 1'
#
loop_
_entity.id
_entity.type
_entity.pdbx_description
1 polymer ?
#
loop_
_entity_poly.entity_id
_entity_poly.type
_entity_poly.pdbx_seq_one_letter_code
_entity_poly.pdbx_strand_id
1 'polypeptide(L)'
;ENGISADAAAAYLTEVTALAEENAAAGGNTLDLPALMDRYREGCKAQENFKAALTVEKTDKSTVTVNGQEKECRGYSVLVSKAALIDFLRTSSDFFLQDEALKNQYLRQLELTVKLNGLMGGSVPATAEDLQADAYEEAKAAADQMIQALDASLTDIQMTVYLDKDGVLTSVLGSTVINGGITGSDGDSQTVPTEVAFEAVFEGGAYPLQNLTGQLTIGSGDDAMALYLVKQGVYDGKKLTCDASLDLVSGSGDSAPSVSILYSGSYITESGDYHISLEAVENGSQLFKISTSGIVSQLEKGTSIQADIDSLEISTADSSLLFSGNYYFKPLSGEIAPLEGTPMDVLAATEEDWYSLIMEGAYGFMEVADRLGIPLY
;
A
#
# COMPACT_ATOMS: atom_id res chain seq x y z
N GLU A 1 -7.85 -45.15 -8.68
CA GLU A 1 -7.66 -45.65 -7.29
C GLU A 1 -6.27 -45.17 -6.77
N ASN A 2 -6.13 -43.89 -6.52
CA ASN A 2 -4.96 -43.32 -5.83
C ASN A 2 -5.43 -42.70 -4.51
N GLY A 3 -5.97 -43.54 -3.62
CA GLY A 3 -6.33 -43.12 -2.27
C GLY A 3 -5.06 -42.91 -1.44
N ILE A 4 -4.93 -41.71 -0.85
CA ILE A 4 -3.92 -41.45 0.18
C ILE A 4 -4.26 -42.37 1.37
N SER A 5 -3.28 -43.14 1.88
CA SER A 5 -3.52 -44.01 3.06
C SER A 5 -3.77 -43.14 4.31
N ALA A 6 -4.51 -43.67 5.29
CA ALA A 6 -4.77 -43.04 6.57
C ALA A 6 -3.50 -42.54 7.27
N ASP A 7 -2.46 -43.39 7.25
CA ASP A 7 -1.18 -43.09 7.85
C ASP A 7 -0.45 -41.93 7.13
N ALA A 8 -0.56 -41.89 5.77
CA ALA A 8 0.03 -40.80 4.99
C ALA A 8 -0.68 -39.46 5.22
N ALA A 9 -2.01 -39.46 5.35
CA ALA A 9 -2.77 -38.25 5.67
C ALA A 9 -2.51 -37.75 7.10
N ALA A 10 -2.41 -38.67 8.07
CA ALA A 10 -2.07 -38.32 9.44
C ALA A 10 -0.64 -37.72 9.54
N ALA A 11 0.33 -38.35 8.84
CA ALA A 11 1.69 -37.83 8.75
C ALA A 11 1.74 -36.45 8.10
N TYR A 12 0.99 -36.24 7.00
CA TYR A 12 0.84 -34.95 6.34
C TYR A 12 0.32 -33.86 7.29
N LEU A 13 -0.80 -34.12 7.99
CA LEU A 13 -1.39 -33.16 8.93
C LEU A 13 -0.43 -32.82 10.07
N THR A 14 0.27 -33.82 10.62
CA THR A 14 1.28 -33.61 11.67
C THR A 14 2.40 -32.71 11.18
N GLU A 15 2.89 -32.94 9.98
CA GLU A 15 3.99 -32.16 9.41
C GLU A 15 3.56 -30.74 9.05
N VAL A 16 2.36 -30.55 8.48
CA VAL A 16 1.79 -29.21 8.22
C VAL A 16 1.59 -28.42 9.52
N THR A 17 1.12 -29.08 10.58
CA THR A 17 0.95 -28.44 11.89
C THR A 17 2.30 -28.01 12.46
N ALA A 18 3.31 -28.89 12.43
CA ALA A 18 4.66 -28.58 12.89
C ALA A 18 5.28 -27.41 12.10
N LEU A 19 5.10 -27.35 10.79
CA LEU A 19 5.54 -26.25 9.94
C LEU A 19 4.83 -24.93 10.27
N ALA A 20 3.54 -24.99 10.55
CA ALA A 20 2.75 -23.82 10.95
C ALA A 20 3.23 -23.27 12.33
N GLU A 21 3.51 -24.16 13.28
CA GLU A 21 4.05 -23.82 14.60
C GLU A 21 5.46 -23.23 14.48
N GLU A 22 6.33 -23.81 13.64
CA GLU A 22 7.69 -23.32 13.37
C GLU A 22 7.64 -21.91 12.75
N ASN A 23 6.75 -21.70 11.76
CA ASN A 23 6.56 -20.39 11.14
C ASN A 23 6.04 -19.34 12.13
N ALA A 24 5.07 -19.71 12.97
CA ALA A 24 4.53 -18.83 14.01
C ALA A 24 5.62 -18.46 15.06
N ALA A 25 6.43 -19.43 15.48
CA ALA A 25 7.54 -19.20 16.41
C ALA A 25 8.65 -18.32 15.82
N ALA A 26 8.83 -18.35 14.49
CA ALA A 26 9.76 -17.48 13.76
C ALA A 26 9.23 -16.06 13.48
N GLY A 27 8.06 -15.69 13.99
CA GLY A 27 7.41 -14.40 13.76
C GLY A 27 6.46 -14.35 12.58
N GLY A 28 6.10 -15.49 12.02
CA GLY A 28 5.21 -15.59 10.86
C GLY A 28 5.84 -15.07 9.57
N ASN A 29 4.99 -14.82 8.57
CA ASN A 29 5.40 -14.31 7.25
C ASN A 29 5.41 -12.77 7.19
N THR A 30 5.33 -12.07 8.32
CA THR A 30 5.31 -10.61 8.36
C THR A 30 6.70 -10.04 8.26
N LEU A 31 6.92 -9.20 7.25
CA LEU A 31 8.14 -8.42 7.13
C LEU A 31 8.20 -7.40 8.29
N ASP A 32 9.23 -7.47 9.12
CA ASP A 32 9.51 -6.45 10.14
C ASP A 32 10.08 -5.20 9.46
N LEU A 33 9.17 -4.42 8.87
CA LEU A 33 9.50 -3.20 8.15
C LEU A 33 10.20 -2.15 9.04
N PRO A 34 9.79 -1.91 10.30
CA PRO A 34 10.52 -1.04 11.22
C PRO A 34 11.98 -1.46 11.39
N ALA A 35 12.24 -2.72 11.70
CA ALA A 35 13.61 -3.23 11.88
C ALA A 35 14.44 -3.15 10.59
N LEU A 36 13.85 -3.42 9.43
CA LEU A 36 14.50 -3.24 8.13
C LEU A 36 14.89 -1.78 7.89
N MET A 37 13.99 -0.85 8.19
CA MET A 37 14.25 0.58 8.03
C MET A 37 15.28 1.11 9.01
N ASP A 38 15.35 0.55 10.22
CA ASP A 38 16.39 0.91 11.19
C ASP A 38 17.76 0.42 10.70
N ARG A 39 17.88 -0.83 10.21
CA ARG A 39 19.13 -1.33 9.58
C ARG A 39 19.54 -0.49 8.37
N TYR A 40 18.57 -0.07 7.53
CA TYR A 40 18.84 0.83 6.41
C TYR A 40 19.40 2.18 6.88
N ARG A 41 18.79 2.80 7.89
CA ARG A 41 19.26 4.08 8.44
C ARG A 41 20.64 4.00 9.06
N GLU A 42 20.96 2.89 9.71
CA GLU A 42 22.25 2.69 10.40
C GLU A 42 23.37 2.25 9.45
N GLY A 43 23.05 1.40 8.48
CA GLY A 43 24.03 0.73 7.63
C GLY A 43 24.17 1.32 6.23
N CYS A 44 23.12 1.92 5.65
CA CYS A 44 23.16 2.44 4.30
C CYS A 44 23.63 3.89 4.25
N LYS A 45 24.63 4.17 3.43
CA LYS A 45 25.17 5.51 3.22
C LYS A 45 24.44 6.31 2.13
N ALA A 46 23.45 5.73 1.47
CA ALA A 46 22.74 6.36 0.36
C ALA A 46 22.20 7.76 0.71
N GLN A 47 21.54 7.89 1.87
CA GLN A 47 20.97 9.17 2.30
C GLN A 47 22.04 10.24 2.61
N GLU A 48 23.13 9.85 3.25
CA GLU A 48 24.25 10.76 3.57
C GLU A 48 24.93 11.26 2.28
N ASN A 49 25.22 10.32 1.37
CA ASN A 49 25.85 10.62 0.08
C ASN A 49 24.92 11.51 -0.77
N PHE A 50 23.63 11.19 -0.82
CA PHE A 50 22.66 11.99 -1.54
C PHE A 50 22.58 13.42 -1.00
N LYS A 51 22.48 13.60 0.32
CA LYS A 51 22.50 14.93 0.95
C LYS A 51 23.77 15.70 0.64
N ALA A 52 24.92 15.03 0.65
CA ALA A 52 26.21 15.67 0.35
C ALA A 52 26.35 16.08 -1.13
N ALA A 53 25.64 15.40 -2.02
CA ALA A 53 25.65 15.67 -3.47
C ALA A 53 24.65 16.78 -3.89
N LEU A 54 23.76 17.22 -2.99
CA LEU A 54 22.84 18.32 -3.29
C LEU A 54 23.59 19.65 -3.38
N THR A 55 23.29 20.43 -4.41
CA THR A 55 23.71 21.84 -4.48
C THR A 55 22.56 22.69 -3.95
N VAL A 56 22.83 23.45 -2.89
CA VAL A 56 21.82 24.28 -2.22
C VAL A 56 22.31 25.72 -2.18
N GLU A 57 21.51 26.61 -2.74
CA GLU A 57 21.77 28.06 -2.75
C GLU A 57 20.61 28.83 -2.14
N LYS A 58 20.91 29.89 -1.41
CA LYS A 58 19.88 30.83 -0.92
C LYS A 58 19.27 31.58 -2.08
N THR A 59 17.94 31.66 -2.09
CA THR A 59 17.21 32.55 -2.99
C THR A 59 16.54 33.69 -2.22
N ASP A 60 15.86 34.54 -2.94
CA ASP A 60 15.05 35.58 -2.33
C ASP A 60 13.94 35.00 -1.44
N LYS A 61 13.54 35.78 -0.43
CA LYS A 61 12.37 35.47 0.36
C LYS A 61 11.13 35.55 -0.51
N SER A 62 10.16 34.70 -0.21
CA SER A 62 8.85 34.71 -0.86
C SER A 62 7.75 34.64 0.16
N THR A 63 6.58 35.09 -0.22
CA THR A 63 5.36 34.92 0.57
C THR A 63 4.66 33.63 0.11
N VAL A 64 4.41 32.71 1.03
CA VAL A 64 3.65 31.48 0.80
C VAL A 64 2.35 31.58 1.58
N THR A 65 1.23 31.30 0.92
CA THR A 65 -0.06 31.23 1.60
C THR A 65 -0.20 29.89 2.30
N VAL A 66 -0.37 29.91 3.61
CA VAL A 66 -0.51 28.73 4.48
C VAL A 66 -1.76 28.90 5.33
N ASN A 67 -2.74 28.02 5.19
CA ASN A 67 -4.05 28.12 5.86
C ASN A 67 -4.74 29.49 5.62
N GLY A 68 -4.68 29.98 4.38
CA GLY A 68 -5.23 31.28 4.00
C GLY A 68 -4.51 32.50 4.57
N GLN A 69 -3.35 32.33 5.20
CA GLN A 69 -2.51 33.39 5.73
C GLN A 69 -1.18 33.49 4.97
N GLU A 70 -0.81 34.68 4.61
CA GLU A 70 0.49 34.97 4.00
C GLU A 70 1.61 34.86 5.04
N LYS A 71 2.61 34.00 4.74
CA LYS A 71 3.84 33.86 5.56
C LYS A 71 5.07 34.20 4.74
N GLU A 72 5.91 35.06 5.28
CA GLU A 72 7.24 35.33 4.70
C GLU A 72 8.13 34.09 4.95
N CYS A 73 8.62 33.49 3.88
CA CYS A 73 9.43 32.27 3.90
C CYS A 73 10.82 32.55 3.30
N ARG A 74 11.81 31.81 3.79
CA ARG A 74 13.17 31.80 3.23
C ARG A 74 13.21 30.78 2.09
N GLY A 75 13.68 31.24 0.92
CA GLY A 75 13.82 30.39 -0.25
C GLY A 75 15.22 29.77 -0.36
N TYR A 76 15.24 28.54 -0.86
CA TYR A 76 16.44 27.80 -1.21
C TYR A 76 16.24 27.12 -2.57
N SER A 77 17.13 27.42 -3.51
CA SER A 77 17.25 26.63 -4.75
C SER A 77 18.02 25.35 -4.45
N VAL A 78 17.49 24.23 -4.85
CA VAL A 78 18.11 22.91 -4.66
C VAL A 78 18.24 22.24 -6.02
N LEU A 79 19.45 21.92 -6.40
CA LEU A 79 19.73 21.11 -7.57
C LEU A 79 20.02 19.67 -7.12
N VAL A 80 19.20 18.76 -7.60
CA VAL A 80 19.42 17.32 -7.50
C VAL A 80 19.94 16.84 -8.83
N SER A 81 21.25 16.58 -8.92
CA SER A 81 21.81 16.04 -10.16
C SER A 81 21.26 14.62 -10.42
N LYS A 82 21.06 14.30 -11.69
CA LYS A 82 20.69 12.94 -12.12
C LYS A 82 21.65 11.91 -11.52
N ALA A 83 22.94 12.19 -11.57
CA ALA A 83 23.97 11.29 -11.03
C ALA A 83 23.77 10.99 -9.54
N ALA A 84 23.44 12.02 -8.73
CA ALA A 84 23.17 11.83 -7.30
C ALA A 84 21.93 10.97 -7.03
N LEU A 85 20.89 11.16 -7.83
CA LEU A 85 19.64 10.36 -7.71
C LEU A 85 19.89 8.90 -8.11
N ILE A 86 20.59 8.66 -9.21
CA ILE A 86 20.94 7.31 -9.69
C ILE A 86 21.84 6.59 -8.69
N ASP A 87 22.83 7.28 -8.10
CA ASP A 87 23.70 6.71 -7.06
C ASP A 87 22.90 6.36 -5.81
N PHE A 88 21.97 7.23 -5.38
CA PHE A 88 21.07 6.96 -4.26
C PHE A 88 20.22 5.71 -4.50
N LEU A 89 19.59 5.57 -5.67
CA LEU A 89 18.75 4.43 -6.01
C LEU A 89 19.58 3.15 -6.05
N ARG A 90 20.76 3.17 -6.67
CA ARG A 90 21.66 2.01 -6.76
C ARG A 90 22.14 1.58 -5.37
N THR A 91 22.65 2.51 -4.59
CA THR A 91 23.16 2.22 -3.25
C THR A 91 22.05 1.68 -2.32
N SER A 92 20.83 2.22 -2.43
CA SER A 92 19.69 1.74 -1.65
C SER A 92 19.25 0.35 -2.10
N SER A 93 19.14 0.11 -3.41
CA SER A 93 18.80 -1.20 -3.97
C SER A 93 19.81 -2.27 -3.57
N ASP A 94 21.10 -1.98 -3.72
CA ASP A 94 22.17 -2.90 -3.32
C ASP A 94 22.10 -3.24 -1.82
N PHE A 95 21.79 -2.26 -0.97
CA PHE A 95 21.61 -2.48 0.45
C PHE A 95 20.49 -3.48 0.73
N PHE A 96 19.30 -3.28 0.16
CA PHE A 96 18.16 -4.18 0.38
C PHE A 96 18.40 -5.58 -0.20
N LEU A 97 19.02 -5.67 -1.36
CA LEU A 97 19.38 -6.96 -1.97
C LEU A 97 20.46 -7.73 -1.17
N GLN A 98 21.25 -7.04 -0.36
CA GLN A 98 22.29 -7.64 0.48
C GLN A 98 21.88 -7.83 1.95
N ASP A 99 20.70 -7.36 2.37
CA ASP A 99 20.25 -7.50 3.76
C ASP A 99 20.00 -8.98 4.12
N GLU A 100 20.88 -9.52 4.96
CA GLU A 100 20.87 -10.93 5.33
C GLU A 100 19.59 -11.34 6.09
N ALA A 101 18.99 -10.44 6.87
CA ALA A 101 17.75 -10.74 7.57
C ALA A 101 16.58 -10.89 6.59
N LEU A 102 16.53 -10.03 5.57
CA LEU A 102 15.53 -10.12 4.50
C LEU A 102 15.73 -11.39 3.69
N LYS A 103 16.95 -11.71 3.31
CA LYS A 103 17.29 -12.97 2.61
C LYS A 103 16.88 -14.20 3.40
N ASN A 104 17.23 -14.24 4.69
CA ASN A 104 16.92 -15.38 5.55
C ASN A 104 15.41 -15.53 5.76
N GLN A 105 14.67 -14.43 5.85
CA GLN A 105 13.21 -14.48 5.94
C GLN A 105 12.60 -15.04 4.65
N TYR A 106 13.06 -14.57 3.49
CA TYR A 106 12.59 -15.04 2.19
C TYR A 106 12.95 -16.53 1.98
N LEU A 107 14.17 -16.96 2.35
CA LEU A 107 14.57 -18.36 2.27
C LEU A 107 13.63 -19.27 3.07
N ARG A 108 13.29 -18.88 4.31
CA ARG A 108 12.34 -19.65 5.13
C ARG A 108 10.96 -19.78 4.47
N GLN A 109 10.46 -18.72 3.83
CA GLN A 109 9.19 -18.79 3.10
C GLN A 109 9.26 -19.77 1.93
N LEU A 110 10.38 -19.77 1.20
CA LEU A 110 10.61 -20.73 0.12
C LEU A 110 10.72 -22.15 0.64
N GLU A 111 11.45 -22.40 1.73
CA GLU A 111 11.55 -23.72 2.38
C GLU A 111 10.17 -24.26 2.77
N LEU A 112 9.30 -23.43 3.36
CA LEU A 112 7.93 -23.79 3.70
C LEU A 112 7.12 -24.13 2.44
N THR A 113 7.25 -23.34 1.39
CA THR A 113 6.55 -23.55 0.12
C THR A 113 7.01 -24.85 -0.55
N VAL A 114 8.30 -25.11 -0.58
CA VAL A 114 8.90 -26.34 -1.13
C VAL A 114 8.41 -27.56 -0.36
N LYS A 115 8.45 -27.50 0.97
CA LYS A 115 7.96 -28.60 1.84
C LYS A 115 6.48 -28.86 1.62
N LEU A 116 5.63 -27.82 1.60
CA LEU A 116 4.19 -27.95 1.36
C LEU A 116 3.89 -28.55 -0.02
N ASN A 117 4.58 -28.11 -1.06
CA ASN A 117 4.42 -28.68 -2.41
C ASN A 117 4.82 -30.16 -2.46
N GLY A 118 5.91 -30.52 -1.78
CA GLY A 118 6.33 -31.90 -1.67
C GLY A 118 5.30 -32.78 -0.98
N LEU A 119 4.71 -32.30 0.11
CA LEU A 119 3.64 -32.99 0.84
C LEU A 119 2.36 -33.17 0.00
N MET A 120 2.03 -32.22 -0.86
CA MET A 120 0.90 -32.32 -1.78
C MET A 120 1.18 -33.21 -3.00
N GLY A 121 2.32 -33.91 -3.05
CA GLY A 121 2.73 -34.75 -4.16
C GLY A 121 3.17 -33.97 -5.40
N GLY A 122 3.41 -32.69 -5.26
CA GLY A 122 3.98 -31.85 -6.31
C GLY A 122 5.47 -32.16 -6.54
N SER A 123 5.90 -32.11 -7.79
CA SER A 123 7.31 -32.14 -8.14
C SER A 123 7.92 -30.78 -7.87
N VAL A 124 8.88 -30.68 -6.94
CA VAL A 124 9.66 -29.48 -6.74
C VAL A 124 11.00 -29.66 -7.47
N PRO A 125 11.22 -28.95 -8.59
CA PRO A 125 12.40 -29.16 -9.44
C PRO A 125 13.69 -28.55 -8.87
N ALA A 126 13.61 -27.71 -7.81
CA ALA A 126 14.71 -26.95 -7.26
C ALA A 126 14.67 -26.92 -5.73
N THR A 127 15.80 -26.68 -5.10
CA THR A 127 15.86 -26.42 -3.65
C THR A 127 15.37 -25.01 -3.32
N ALA A 128 15.07 -24.74 -2.06
CA ALA A 128 14.68 -23.39 -1.63
C ALA A 128 15.82 -22.37 -1.86
N GLU A 129 17.06 -22.80 -1.69
CA GLU A 129 18.27 -21.99 -1.94
C GLU A 129 18.43 -21.65 -3.43
N ASP A 130 18.19 -22.61 -4.32
CA ASP A 130 18.24 -22.36 -5.77
C ASP A 130 17.16 -21.37 -6.18
N LEU A 131 15.91 -21.56 -5.71
CA LEU A 131 14.79 -20.63 -5.96
C LEU A 131 15.07 -19.22 -5.40
N GLN A 132 15.72 -19.14 -4.23
CA GLN A 132 16.12 -17.86 -3.67
C GLN A 132 17.17 -17.18 -4.54
N ALA A 133 18.19 -17.91 -4.95
CA ALA A 133 19.27 -17.37 -5.78
C ALA A 133 18.72 -16.82 -7.09
N ASP A 134 17.87 -17.58 -7.78
CA ASP A 134 17.22 -17.17 -9.02
C ASP A 134 16.38 -15.91 -8.82
N ALA A 135 15.55 -15.86 -7.76
CA ALA A 135 14.71 -14.70 -7.46
C ALA A 135 15.54 -13.44 -7.14
N TYR A 136 16.66 -13.58 -6.46
CA TYR A 136 17.56 -12.45 -6.17
C TYR A 136 18.31 -11.96 -7.42
N GLU A 137 18.74 -12.86 -8.30
CA GLU A 137 19.31 -12.48 -9.61
C GLU A 137 18.27 -11.75 -10.48
N GLU A 138 17.03 -12.25 -10.53
CA GLU A 138 15.93 -11.58 -11.24
C GLU A 138 15.61 -10.20 -10.64
N ALA A 139 15.52 -10.10 -9.31
CA ALA A 139 15.26 -8.83 -8.62
C ALA A 139 16.38 -7.82 -8.87
N LYS A 140 17.64 -8.28 -8.84
CA LYS A 140 18.79 -7.45 -9.15
C LYS A 140 18.76 -6.98 -10.61
N ALA A 141 18.51 -7.88 -11.55
CA ALA A 141 18.42 -7.54 -12.97
C ALA A 141 17.28 -6.53 -13.23
N ALA A 142 16.11 -6.70 -12.59
CA ALA A 142 15.00 -5.77 -12.69
C ALA A 142 15.35 -4.39 -12.12
N ALA A 143 16.00 -4.33 -10.95
CA ALA A 143 16.47 -3.09 -10.35
C ALA A 143 17.50 -2.38 -11.25
N ASP A 144 18.47 -3.11 -11.78
CA ASP A 144 19.49 -2.58 -12.68
C ASP A 144 18.86 -2.03 -13.98
N GLN A 145 17.89 -2.74 -14.57
CA GLN A 145 17.16 -2.28 -15.74
C GLN A 145 16.35 -1.01 -15.47
N MET A 146 15.66 -0.95 -14.33
CA MET A 146 14.92 0.24 -13.93
C MET A 146 15.86 1.44 -13.74
N ILE A 147 16.98 1.25 -13.04
CA ILE A 147 17.97 2.30 -12.80
C ILE A 147 18.59 2.76 -14.15
N GLN A 148 18.88 1.84 -15.07
CA GLN A 148 19.38 2.18 -16.41
C GLN A 148 18.33 2.97 -17.21
N ALA A 149 17.06 2.58 -17.17
CA ALA A 149 15.98 3.30 -17.83
C ALA A 149 15.83 4.73 -17.27
N LEU A 150 15.90 4.88 -15.95
CA LEU A 150 15.89 6.20 -15.29
C LEU A 150 17.12 7.02 -15.66
N ASP A 151 18.31 6.42 -15.67
CA ASP A 151 19.54 7.11 -16.07
C ASP A 151 19.52 7.55 -17.55
N ALA A 152 18.89 6.79 -18.42
CA ALA A 152 18.72 7.17 -19.83
C ALA A 152 17.69 8.29 -20.01
N SER A 153 16.63 8.32 -19.19
CA SER A 153 15.47 9.20 -19.39
C SER A 153 15.50 10.48 -18.55
N LEU A 154 16.00 10.42 -17.31
CA LEU A 154 15.97 11.57 -16.39
C LEU A 154 17.00 12.64 -16.75
N THR A 155 16.66 13.91 -16.45
CA THR A 155 17.60 15.02 -16.35
C THR A 155 17.75 15.46 -14.88
N ASP A 156 18.55 16.49 -14.64
CA ASP A 156 18.66 17.08 -13.32
C ASP A 156 17.31 17.63 -12.86
N ILE A 157 17.02 17.53 -11.55
CA ILE A 157 15.82 18.11 -10.94
C ILE A 157 16.19 19.43 -10.30
N GLN A 158 15.53 20.49 -10.73
CA GLN A 158 15.63 21.79 -10.10
C GLN A 158 14.40 22.04 -9.24
N MET A 159 14.60 22.38 -7.97
CA MET A 159 13.50 22.71 -7.09
C MET A 159 13.81 23.93 -6.23
N THR A 160 12.76 24.61 -5.81
CA THR A 160 12.82 25.65 -4.80
C THR A 160 12.07 25.19 -3.56
N VAL A 161 12.71 25.33 -2.42
CA VAL A 161 12.16 24.94 -1.12
C VAL A 161 11.97 26.19 -0.28
N TYR A 162 10.80 26.36 0.31
CA TYR A 162 10.47 27.47 1.19
C TYR A 162 10.30 26.98 2.63
N LEU A 163 11.05 27.62 3.53
CA LEU A 163 10.98 27.37 4.96
C LEU A 163 10.47 28.62 5.68
N ASP A 164 9.58 28.44 6.63
CA ASP A 164 9.13 29.53 7.49
C ASP A 164 10.26 30.04 8.44
N LYS A 165 9.94 31.03 9.28
CA LYS A 165 10.89 31.60 10.25
C LYS A 165 11.45 30.56 11.22
N ASP A 166 10.70 29.51 11.52
CA ASP A 166 11.03 28.44 12.47
C ASP A 166 11.74 27.26 11.78
N GLY A 167 11.95 27.35 10.45
CA GLY A 167 12.62 26.33 9.65
C GLY A 167 11.70 25.19 9.24
N VAL A 168 10.38 25.36 9.37
CA VAL A 168 9.39 24.36 8.94
C VAL A 168 9.16 24.49 7.45
N LEU A 169 9.13 23.35 6.75
CA LEU A 169 8.83 23.26 5.33
C LEU A 169 7.42 23.77 5.06
N THR A 170 7.29 24.77 4.19
CA THR A 170 6.01 25.35 3.80
C THR A 170 5.66 25.07 2.35
N SER A 171 6.64 25.07 1.45
CA SER A 171 6.38 24.76 0.05
C SER A 171 7.62 24.19 -0.63
N VAL A 172 7.38 23.32 -1.60
CA VAL A 172 8.37 22.83 -2.55
C VAL A 172 7.76 22.95 -3.93
N LEU A 173 8.49 23.53 -4.86
CA LEU A 173 8.15 23.52 -6.28
C LEU A 173 9.38 23.16 -7.09
N GLY A 174 9.18 22.48 -8.20
CA GLY A 174 10.31 22.07 -9.03
C GLY A 174 9.90 21.53 -10.38
N SER A 175 10.92 21.28 -11.20
CA SER A 175 10.74 20.70 -12.52
C SER A 175 11.92 19.85 -12.94
N THR A 176 11.66 18.98 -13.87
CA THR A 176 12.66 18.17 -14.59
C THR A 176 12.14 17.86 -16.00
N VAL A 177 12.99 17.29 -16.84
CA VAL A 177 12.61 16.77 -18.14
C VAL A 177 12.88 15.27 -18.16
N ILE A 178 11.90 14.49 -18.60
CA ILE A 178 12.04 13.07 -18.84
C ILE A 178 12.13 12.86 -20.36
N ASN A 179 13.22 12.26 -20.81
CA ASN A 179 13.42 11.92 -22.21
C ASN A 179 12.82 10.53 -22.48
N GLY A 180 11.57 10.49 -22.90
CA GLY A 180 10.87 9.25 -23.26
C GLY A 180 11.21 8.82 -24.68
N GLY A 181 11.38 7.49 -24.91
CA GLY A 181 11.43 6.92 -26.26
C GLY A 181 10.01 6.57 -26.70
N ILE A 182 9.53 7.17 -27.80
CA ILE A 182 8.34 6.72 -28.50
C ILE A 182 8.80 5.93 -29.72
N THR A 183 8.40 4.65 -29.76
CA THR A 183 8.62 3.82 -30.97
C THR A 183 7.42 4.02 -31.88
N GLY A 184 7.62 4.68 -33.01
CA GLY A 184 6.59 4.84 -34.03
C GLY A 184 6.18 3.49 -34.64
N SER A 185 5.03 3.48 -35.31
CA SER A 185 4.52 2.29 -36.01
C SER A 185 5.44 1.78 -37.13
N ASP A 186 6.39 2.58 -37.52
CA ASP A 186 7.46 2.30 -38.53
C ASP A 186 8.73 1.73 -37.90
N GLY A 187 8.79 1.60 -36.58
CA GLY A 187 9.95 1.06 -35.85
C GLY A 187 11.00 2.10 -35.47
N ASP A 188 10.83 3.35 -35.87
CA ASP A 188 11.73 4.43 -35.51
C ASP A 188 11.47 4.89 -34.08
N SER A 189 12.50 4.86 -33.25
CA SER A 189 12.44 5.38 -31.88
C SER A 189 12.83 6.86 -31.85
N GLN A 190 11.90 7.72 -31.51
CA GLN A 190 12.17 9.13 -31.28
C GLN A 190 12.21 9.42 -29.77
N THR A 191 13.22 10.15 -29.32
CA THR A 191 13.26 10.66 -27.96
C THR A 191 12.43 11.93 -27.91
N VAL A 192 11.35 11.90 -27.12
CA VAL A 192 10.49 13.06 -26.90
C VAL A 192 10.73 13.57 -25.48
N PRO A 193 11.27 14.79 -25.33
CA PRO A 193 11.40 15.39 -24.02
C PRO A 193 10.03 15.75 -23.46
N THR A 194 9.72 15.24 -22.28
CA THR A 194 8.47 15.50 -21.55
C THR A 194 8.79 16.31 -20.32
N GLU A 195 8.23 17.51 -20.20
CA GLU A 195 8.36 18.33 -19.02
C GLU A 195 7.56 17.71 -17.85
N VAL A 196 8.16 17.72 -16.66
CA VAL A 196 7.52 17.33 -15.41
C VAL A 196 7.68 18.48 -14.44
N ALA A 197 6.57 19.02 -13.96
CA ALA A 197 6.56 20.05 -12.93
C ALA A 197 5.78 19.59 -11.71
N PHE A 198 6.23 19.96 -10.53
CA PHE A 198 5.56 19.64 -9.29
C PHE A 198 5.56 20.80 -8.33
N GLU A 199 4.51 20.88 -7.54
CA GLU A 199 4.37 21.83 -6.44
C GLU A 199 3.68 21.14 -5.27
N ALA A 200 4.12 21.44 -4.04
CA ALA A 200 3.44 21.04 -2.83
C ALA A 200 3.49 22.16 -1.79
N VAL A 201 2.37 22.42 -1.13
CA VAL A 201 2.24 23.36 -0.03
C VAL A 201 1.82 22.61 1.22
N PHE A 202 2.57 22.79 2.30
CA PHE A 202 2.39 22.15 3.59
C PHE A 202 1.85 23.16 4.59
N GLU A 203 0.66 22.94 5.09
CA GLU A 203 -0.04 23.89 5.94
C GLU A 203 -0.03 23.47 7.41
N GLY A 204 1.16 23.19 7.91
CA GLY A 204 1.39 22.94 9.33
C GLY A 204 0.68 21.72 9.90
N GLY A 205 0.79 21.53 11.21
CA GLY A 205 0.18 20.42 11.93
C GLY A 205 0.95 19.11 11.80
N ALA A 206 0.48 18.11 12.55
CA ALA A 206 0.92 16.71 12.42
C ALA A 206 -0.23 15.89 11.84
N TYR A 207 0.11 14.75 11.22
CA TYR A 207 -0.93 13.85 10.75
C TYR A 207 -1.89 13.44 11.92
N PRO A 208 -3.23 13.43 11.70
CA PRO A 208 -3.98 13.70 10.46
C PRO A 208 -4.31 15.18 10.19
N LEU A 209 -3.91 16.10 11.06
CA LEU A 209 -4.27 17.53 11.02
C LEU A 209 -3.44 18.37 10.03
N GLN A 210 -2.38 17.80 9.48
CA GLN A 210 -1.58 18.51 8.49
C GLN A 210 -2.37 18.68 7.19
N ASN A 211 -2.59 19.93 6.78
CA ASN A 211 -3.14 20.22 5.47
C ASN A 211 -2.02 20.18 4.42
N LEU A 212 -2.38 19.74 3.23
CA LEU A 212 -1.46 19.56 2.11
C LEU A 212 -2.20 19.82 0.80
N THR A 213 -1.62 20.64 -0.05
CA THR A 213 -1.98 20.69 -1.47
C THR A 213 -0.77 20.28 -2.29
N GLY A 214 -0.99 19.51 -3.36
CA GLY A 214 0.08 19.09 -4.25
C GLY A 214 -0.40 19.03 -5.69
N GLN A 215 0.49 19.31 -6.61
CA GLN A 215 0.27 19.18 -8.03
C GLN A 215 1.49 18.54 -8.69
N LEU A 216 1.26 17.61 -9.58
CA LEU A 216 2.25 17.05 -10.49
C LEU A 216 1.71 17.18 -11.91
N THR A 217 2.45 17.81 -12.79
CA THR A 217 2.08 17.95 -14.21
C THR A 217 3.13 17.25 -15.06
N ILE A 218 2.68 16.44 -16.01
CA ILE A 218 3.51 15.69 -16.95
C ILE A 218 3.07 16.07 -18.35
N GLY A 219 3.99 16.58 -19.18
CA GLY A 219 3.72 17.08 -20.50
C GLY A 219 3.30 18.55 -20.51
N SER A 220 2.87 19.03 -21.65
CA SER A 220 2.46 20.41 -21.86
C SER A 220 1.31 20.51 -22.87
N GLY A 221 0.50 21.59 -22.79
CA GLY A 221 -0.63 21.82 -23.68
C GLY A 221 -1.78 20.82 -23.50
N ASP A 222 -2.41 20.45 -24.59
CA ASP A 222 -3.63 19.59 -24.57
C ASP A 222 -3.32 18.11 -24.25
N ASP A 223 -2.06 17.70 -24.34
CA ASP A 223 -1.62 16.34 -24.01
C ASP A 223 -1.06 16.22 -22.58
N ALA A 224 -1.12 17.30 -21.80
CA ALA A 224 -0.64 17.28 -20.42
C ALA A 224 -1.53 16.40 -19.54
N MET A 225 -0.89 15.69 -18.61
CA MET A 225 -1.56 15.01 -17.50
C MET A 225 -1.25 15.75 -16.21
N ALA A 226 -2.26 15.98 -15.39
CA ALA A 226 -2.08 16.62 -14.10
C ALA A 226 -2.67 15.75 -12.99
N LEU A 227 -1.91 15.59 -11.91
CA LEU A 227 -2.34 14.94 -10.68
C LEU A 227 -2.42 15.99 -9.58
N TYR A 228 -3.58 16.15 -9.00
CA TYR A 228 -3.83 17.07 -7.89
C TYR A 228 -4.10 16.28 -6.63
N LEU A 229 -3.44 16.67 -5.54
CA LEU A 229 -3.66 16.12 -4.21
C LEU A 229 -4.09 17.26 -3.29
N VAL A 230 -5.23 17.11 -2.65
CA VAL A 230 -5.68 18.02 -1.59
C VAL A 230 -5.99 17.18 -0.35
N LYS A 231 -5.49 17.60 0.79
CA LYS A 231 -5.81 16.98 2.08
C LYS A 231 -6.05 18.09 3.09
N GLN A 232 -7.15 17.98 3.84
CA GLN A 232 -7.53 18.91 4.89
C GLN A 232 -7.92 18.14 6.15
N GLY A 233 -7.34 18.54 7.29
CA GLY A 233 -7.64 17.96 8.60
C GLY A 233 -8.01 19.07 9.59
N VAL A 234 -9.10 18.90 10.33
CA VAL A 234 -9.57 19.85 11.35
C VAL A 234 -9.91 19.12 12.62
N TYR A 235 -9.49 19.67 13.77
CA TYR A 235 -9.90 19.22 15.08
C TYR A 235 -10.37 20.42 15.89
N ASP A 236 -11.64 20.45 16.26
CA ASP A 236 -12.28 21.53 17.01
C ASP A 236 -12.28 21.32 18.55
N GLY A 237 -11.56 20.30 19.02
CA GLY A 237 -11.52 19.89 20.43
C GLY A 237 -12.49 18.75 20.76
N LYS A 238 -13.40 18.41 19.86
CA LYS A 238 -14.37 17.31 20.00
C LYS A 238 -14.43 16.41 18.79
N LYS A 239 -14.48 16.99 17.60
CA LYS A 239 -14.60 16.29 16.34
C LYS A 239 -13.33 16.46 15.52
N LEU A 240 -12.74 15.34 15.12
CA LEU A 240 -11.71 15.25 14.11
C LEU A 240 -12.38 15.03 12.76
N THR A 241 -12.03 15.83 11.75
CA THR A 241 -12.37 15.58 10.34
C THR A 241 -11.10 15.52 9.51
N CYS A 242 -11.10 14.68 8.49
CA CYS A 242 -10.02 14.59 7.52
C CYS A 242 -10.63 14.28 6.16
N ASP A 243 -10.47 15.21 5.23
CA ASP A 243 -10.89 15.04 3.84
C ASP A 243 -9.66 15.04 2.95
N ALA A 244 -9.66 14.21 1.90
CA ALA A 244 -8.60 14.19 0.90
C ALA A 244 -9.18 13.90 -0.49
N SER A 245 -8.59 14.48 -1.51
CA SER A 245 -8.85 14.14 -2.91
C SER A 245 -7.54 13.90 -3.65
N LEU A 246 -7.59 12.97 -4.58
CA LEU A 246 -6.55 12.72 -5.57
C LEU A 246 -7.22 12.73 -6.94
N ASP A 247 -6.94 13.76 -7.73
CA ASP A 247 -7.58 14.00 -9.00
C ASP A 247 -6.57 13.86 -10.14
N LEU A 248 -6.79 12.91 -11.04
CA LEU A 248 -6.04 12.75 -12.28
C LEU A 248 -6.84 13.37 -13.42
N VAL A 249 -6.26 14.36 -14.09
CA VAL A 249 -6.87 15.05 -15.23
C VAL A 249 -5.98 14.85 -16.46
N SER A 250 -6.58 14.49 -17.58
CA SER A 250 -5.86 14.29 -18.85
C SER A 250 -6.31 15.33 -19.86
N GLY A 251 -5.40 16.18 -20.28
CA GLY A 251 -5.69 17.28 -21.21
C GLY A 251 -5.92 18.63 -20.52
N SER A 252 -6.32 19.61 -21.30
CA SER A 252 -6.59 20.98 -20.85
C SER A 252 -8.06 21.35 -21.04
N GLY A 253 -8.60 22.20 -20.15
CA GLY A 253 -9.95 22.76 -20.20
C GLY A 253 -10.98 22.05 -19.33
N ASP A 254 -12.16 22.68 -19.21
CA ASP A 254 -13.24 22.28 -18.28
C ASP A 254 -13.89 20.92 -18.61
N SER A 255 -13.64 20.36 -19.79
CA SER A 255 -14.18 19.08 -20.25
C SER A 255 -13.12 17.98 -20.32
N ALA A 256 -11.94 18.22 -19.76
CA ALA A 256 -10.86 17.24 -19.73
C ALA A 256 -11.30 16.00 -18.95
N PRO A 257 -11.04 14.78 -19.46
CA PRO A 257 -11.33 13.56 -18.72
C PRO A 257 -10.66 13.55 -17.36
N SER A 258 -11.39 13.19 -16.33
CA SER A 258 -10.87 13.13 -14.97
C SER A 258 -11.29 11.88 -14.23
N VAL A 259 -10.36 11.38 -13.40
CA VAL A 259 -10.63 10.33 -12.42
C VAL A 259 -10.21 10.84 -11.05
N SER A 260 -11.13 10.76 -10.10
CA SER A 260 -10.91 11.24 -8.74
C SER A 260 -11.06 10.11 -7.72
N ILE A 261 -10.19 10.11 -6.70
CA ILE A 261 -10.35 9.33 -5.49
C ILE A 261 -10.61 10.30 -4.36
N LEU A 262 -11.76 10.17 -3.72
CA LEU A 262 -12.21 11.04 -2.64
C LEU A 262 -12.22 10.25 -1.33
N TYR A 263 -11.63 10.81 -0.30
CA TYR A 263 -11.68 10.30 1.05
C TYR A 263 -12.31 11.32 1.98
N SER A 264 -13.22 10.89 2.83
CA SER A 264 -13.78 11.69 3.91
C SER A 264 -13.83 10.87 5.19
N GLY A 265 -13.34 11.43 6.28
CA GLY A 265 -13.32 10.78 7.58
C GLY A 265 -13.69 11.72 8.70
N SER A 266 -14.44 11.23 9.68
CA SER A 266 -14.69 11.95 10.91
C SER A 266 -14.73 11.03 12.13
N TYR A 267 -14.33 11.58 13.29
CA TYR A 267 -14.34 10.89 14.57
C TYR A 267 -14.68 11.85 15.70
N ILE A 268 -15.63 11.49 16.55
CA ILE A 268 -16.01 12.27 17.73
C ILE A 268 -15.38 11.63 18.97
N THR A 269 -14.47 12.35 19.61
CA THR A 269 -13.64 11.82 20.70
C THR A 269 -14.41 11.47 21.96
N GLU A 270 -15.54 12.14 22.23
CA GLU A 270 -16.35 11.90 23.43
C GLU A 270 -17.26 10.67 23.31
N SER A 271 -17.86 10.45 22.15
CA SER A 271 -18.82 9.36 21.92
C SER A 271 -18.24 8.16 21.20
N GLY A 272 -17.10 8.33 20.53
CA GLY A 272 -16.50 7.31 19.66
C GLY A 272 -17.16 7.19 18.31
N ASP A 273 -18.16 8.04 17.98
CA ASP A 273 -18.80 8.01 16.66
C ASP A 273 -17.77 8.25 15.55
N TYR A 274 -17.82 7.41 14.53
CA TYR A 274 -16.97 7.57 13.35
C TYR A 274 -17.78 7.47 12.07
N HIS A 275 -17.26 8.12 11.03
CA HIS A 275 -17.69 7.96 9.66
C HIS A 275 -16.46 8.00 8.77
N ILE A 276 -16.36 7.05 7.83
CA ILE A 276 -15.29 6.99 6.83
C ILE A 276 -15.93 6.69 5.47
N SER A 277 -15.51 7.40 4.43
CA SER A 277 -15.93 7.17 3.05
C SER A 277 -14.73 7.23 2.13
N LEU A 278 -14.67 6.31 1.17
CA LEU A 278 -13.75 6.30 0.05
C LEU A 278 -14.57 6.14 -1.23
N GLU A 279 -14.38 7.04 -2.18
CA GLU A 279 -15.17 7.07 -3.42
C GLU A 279 -14.22 7.23 -4.61
N ALA A 280 -14.47 6.48 -5.68
CA ALA A 280 -13.86 6.68 -6.99
C ALA A 280 -14.91 7.25 -7.95
N VAL A 281 -14.51 8.30 -8.65
CA VAL A 281 -15.38 9.07 -9.55
C VAL A 281 -14.69 9.25 -10.90
N GLU A 282 -15.38 9.04 -12.00
CA GLU A 282 -14.92 9.33 -13.35
C GLU A 282 -15.83 10.34 -14.01
N ASN A 283 -15.28 11.46 -14.44
CA ASN A 283 -16.03 12.55 -15.10
C ASN A 283 -17.28 12.99 -14.31
N GLY A 284 -17.21 13.01 -12.98
CA GLY A 284 -18.31 13.35 -12.08
C GLY A 284 -19.31 12.22 -11.82
N SER A 285 -19.11 11.03 -12.37
CA SER A 285 -19.95 9.86 -12.13
C SER A 285 -19.29 8.91 -11.17
N GLN A 286 -20.01 8.45 -10.14
CA GLN A 286 -19.50 7.48 -9.18
C GLN A 286 -19.23 6.13 -9.88
N LEU A 287 -18.00 5.65 -9.78
CA LEU A 287 -17.63 4.30 -10.18
C LEU A 287 -17.83 3.31 -9.03
N PHE A 288 -17.37 3.72 -7.85
CA PHE A 288 -17.33 2.87 -6.69
C PHE A 288 -17.27 3.69 -5.41
N LYS A 289 -17.94 3.24 -4.36
CA LYS A 289 -17.87 3.84 -3.03
C LYS A 289 -17.88 2.78 -1.94
N ILE A 290 -17.01 2.96 -0.96
CA ILE A 290 -17.08 2.26 0.33
C ILE A 290 -17.33 3.31 1.40
N SER A 291 -18.34 3.13 2.23
CA SER A 291 -18.55 3.96 3.40
C SER A 291 -18.85 3.13 4.63
N THR A 292 -18.38 3.57 5.79
CA THR A 292 -18.66 2.92 7.06
C THR A 292 -18.91 3.96 8.14
N SER A 293 -19.84 3.65 9.03
CA SER A 293 -20.14 4.45 10.21
C SER A 293 -20.48 3.56 11.39
N GLY A 294 -20.28 4.08 12.59
CA GLY A 294 -20.56 3.35 13.83
C GLY A 294 -19.87 4.00 15.02
N ILE A 295 -19.64 3.22 16.05
CA ILE A 295 -19.05 3.69 17.32
C ILE A 295 -17.83 2.84 17.68
N VAL A 296 -16.68 3.47 17.90
CA VAL A 296 -15.52 2.84 18.54
C VAL A 296 -15.69 2.95 20.04
N SER A 297 -16.06 1.84 20.70
CA SER A 297 -16.34 1.80 22.13
C SER A 297 -15.10 1.52 22.99
N GLN A 298 -14.06 0.92 22.40
CA GLN A 298 -12.78 0.68 23.06
C GLN A 298 -11.63 0.83 22.07
N LEU A 299 -10.59 1.56 22.45
CA LEU A 299 -9.38 1.71 21.68
C LEU A 299 -8.18 1.77 22.61
N GLU A 300 -7.39 0.70 22.65
CA GLU A 300 -6.10 0.64 23.33
C GLU A 300 -4.99 0.41 22.31
N LYS A 301 -4.15 1.41 22.11
CA LYS A 301 -3.12 1.41 21.06
C LYS A 301 -2.26 0.14 21.08
N GLY A 302 -2.32 -0.63 19.99
CA GLY A 302 -1.54 -1.86 19.81
C GLY A 302 -2.06 -3.07 20.59
N THR A 303 -3.15 -2.96 21.34
CA THR A 303 -3.67 -4.02 22.23
C THR A 303 -5.08 -4.44 21.85
N SER A 304 -6.03 -3.50 21.80
CA SER A 304 -7.42 -3.85 21.54
C SER A 304 -8.18 -2.74 20.82
N ILE A 305 -9.15 -3.13 20.03
CA ILE A 305 -10.16 -2.25 19.45
C ILE A 305 -11.52 -2.97 19.48
N GLN A 306 -12.56 -2.24 19.86
CA GLN A 306 -13.94 -2.68 19.69
C GLN A 306 -14.71 -1.57 18.97
N ALA A 307 -15.41 -1.95 17.90
CA ALA A 307 -16.24 -1.06 17.13
C ALA A 307 -17.58 -1.72 16.81
N ASP A 308 -18.64 -0.99 17.00
CA ASP A 308 -19.96 -1.33 16.50
C ASP A 308 -20.09 -0.66 15.12
N ILE A 309 -20.38 -1.46 14.11
CA ILE A 309 -20.52 -1.01 12.72
C ILE A 309 -22.02 -0.91 12.46
N ASP A 310 -22.55 0.31 12.48
CA ASP A 310 -23.95 0.57 12.18
C ASP A 310 -24.25 0.35 10.70
N SER A 311 -23.29 0.74 9.85
CA SER A 311 -23.37 0.63 8.40
C SER A 311 -21.98 0.45 7.80
N LEU A 312 -21.82 -0.56 6.97
CA LEU A 312 -20.75 -0.69 5.97
C LEU A 312 -21.43 -0.86 4.61
N GLU A 313 -21.35 0.16 3.79
CA GLU A 313 -21.92 0.16 2.45
C GLU A 313 -20.80 0.07 1.41
N ILE A 314 -21.00 -0.84 0.45
CA ILE A 314 -20.16 -0.95 -0.75
C ILE A 314 -21.11 -0.74 -1.93
N SER A 315 -20.91 0.31 -2.71
CA SER A 315 -21.80 0.66 -3.80
C SER A 315 -21.06 1.00 -5.09
N THR A 316 -21.72 0.70 -6.19
CA THR A 316 -21.40 1.15 -7.55
C THR A 316 -22.54 2.03 -8.05
N ALA A 317 -22.48 2.48 -9.32
CA ALA A 317 -23.56 3.27 -9.90
C ALA A 317 -24.94 2.56 -9.87
N ASP A 318 -24.96 1.22 -9.98
CA ASP A 318 -26.18 0.44 -10.21
C ASP A 318 -26.57 -0.48 -9.03
N SER A 319 -25.68 -0.68 -8.05
CA SER A 319 -25.92 -1.64 -6.98
C SER A 319 -25.23 -1.23 -5.68
N SER A 320 -25.79 -1.69 -4.56
CA SER A 320 -25.17 -1.53 -3.25
C SER A 320 -25.32 -2.79 -2.40
N LEU A 321 -24.30 -3.04 -1.56
CA LEU A 321 -24.31 -4.03 -0.51
C LEU A 321 -24.21 -3.30 0.82
N LEU A 322 -25.07 -3.65 1.76
CA LEU A 322 -25.10 -3.05 3.09
C LEU A 322 -24.90 -4.11 4.15
N PHE A 323 -23.95 -3.86 5.03
CA PHE A 323 -23.62 -4.72 6.17
C PHE A 323 -23.70 -3.93 7.46
N SER A 324 -23.97 -4.64 8.57
CA SER A 324 -23.82 -4.12 9.93
C SER A 324 -23.28 -5.23 10.82
N GLY A 325 -22.65 -4.87 11.92
CA GLY A 325 -22.10 -5.87 12.85
C GLY A 325 -21.15 -5.27 13.87
N ASN A 326 -20.40 -6.15 14.50
CA ASN A 326 -19.43 -5.74 15.51
C ASN A 326 -18.04 -6.25 15.09
N TYR A 327 -17.07 -5.40 15.23
CA TYR A 327 -15.66 -5.75 15.08
C TYR A 327 -14.96 -5.60 16.41
N TYR A 328 -14.24 -6.62 16.82
CA TYR A 328 -13.31 -6.48 17.94
C TYR A 328 -12.02 -7.27 17.69
N PHE A 329 -10.95 -6.66 18.08
CA PHE A 329 -9.61 -7.24 18.15
C PHE A 329 -9.13 -7.12 19.60
N LYS A 330 -8.64 -8.22 20.16
CA LYS A 330 -8.04 -8.27 21.50
C LYS A 330 -7.05 -9.43 21.56
N PRO A 331 -6.06 -9.38 22.47
CA PRO A 331 -5.19 -10.51 22.73
C PRO A 331 -6.01 -11.75 23.12
N LEU A 332 -5.61 -12.91 22.63
CA LEU A 332 -6.21 -14.18 23.01
C LEU A 332 -5.97 -14.42 24.52
N SER A 333 -7.03 -14.51 25.28
CA SER A 333 -6.98 -14.77 26.74
C SER A 333 -7.41 -16.20 27.04
N GLY A 334 -6.56 -17.17 26.77
CA GLY A 334 -6.84 -18.58 27.07
C GLY A 334 -6.57 -19.50 25.87
N GLU A 335 -6.77 -20.79 26.08
CA GLU A 335 -6.71 -21.79 25.02
C GLU A 335 -7.89 -21.63 24.07
N ILE A 336 -7.66 -21.83 22.77
CA ILE A 336 -8.72 -21.94 21.78
C ILE A 336 -9.52 -23.18 22.14
N ALA A 337 -10.81 -23.02 22.47
CA ALA A 337 -11.68 -24.16 22.72
C ALA A 337 -11.69 -25.06 21.46
N PRO A 338 -11.55 -26.38 21.62
CA PRO A 338 -11.70 -27.28 20.50
C PRO A 338 -13.09 -27.10 19.87
N LEU A 339 -13.15 -27.24 18.54
CA LEU A 339 -14.43 -27.17 17.83
C LEU A 339 -15.41 -28.20 18.43
N GLU A 340 -16.57 -27.73 18.87
CA GLU A 340 -17.64 -28.64 19.27
C GLU A 340 -18.27 -29.23 18.00
N GLY A 341 -18.23 -30.54 17.87
CA GLY A 341 -18.80 -31.28 16.75
C GLY A 341 -18.42 -32.75 16.82
N THR A 342 -19.12 -33.57 16.10
CA THR A 342 -18.73 -34.97 15.90
C THR A 342 -17.62 -35.01 14.87
N PRO A 343 -16.37 -35.38 15.26
CA PRO A 343 -15.30 -35.47 14.29
C PRO A 343 -15.65 -36.53 13.22
N MET A 344 -15.61 -36.15 11.97
CA MET A 344 -15.74 -37.07 10.87
C MET A 344 -14.37 -37.70 10.59
N ASP A 345 -14.30 -39.03 10.62
CA ASP A 345 -13.09 -39.74 10.14
C ASP A 345 -13.06 -39.62 8.61
N VAL A 346 -12.29 -38.67 8.12
CA VAL A 346 -12.17 -38.34 6.69
C VAL A 346 -11.73 -39.53 5.85
N LEU A 347 -11.03 -40.50 6.45
CA LEU A 347 -10.48 -41.65 5.77
C LEU A 347 -11.42 -42.85 5.78
N ALA A 348 -12.31 -42.90 6.76
CA ALA A 348 -13.38 -43.91 6.82
C ALA A 348 -14.71 -43.37 6.26
N ALA A 349 -14.77 -42.10 5.87
CA ALA A 349 -15.97 -41.45 5.36
C ALA A 349 -16.44 -42.09 4.05
N THR A 350 -17.71 -42.42 4.02
CA THR A 350 -18.40 -42.97 2.84
C THR A 350 -18.78 -41.83 1.87
N GLU A 351 -19.21 -42.21 0.65
CA GLU A 351 -19.77 -41.21 -0.29
C GLU A 351 -21.00 -40.49 0.32
N GLU A 352 -21.77 -41.15 1.16
CA GLU A 352 -22.95 -40.58 1.82
C GLU A 352 -22.56 -39.57 2.88
N ASP A 353 -21.46 -39.79 3.61
CA ASP A 353 -20.91 -38.85 4.59
C ASP A 353 -20.39 -37.59 3.89
N TRP A 354 -19.65 -37.74 2.80
CA TRP A 354 -19.18 -36.62 1.98
C TRP A 354 -20.34 -35.83 1.35
N TYR A 355 -21.35 -36.54 0.83
CA TYR A 355 -22.53 -35.88 0.27
C TYR A 355 -23.28 -35.09 1.33
N SER A 356 -23.44 -35.64 2.54
CA SER A 356 -24.08 -34.96 3.66
C SER A 356 -23.31 -33.68 4.04
N LEU A 357 -21.98 -33.76 4.18
CA LEU A 357 -21.13 -32.63 4.50
C LEU A 357 -21.21 -31.50 3.44
N ILE A 358 -21.18 -31.90 2.15
CA ILE A 358 -21.31 -30.95 1.05
C ILE A 358 -22.68 -30.26 1.07
N MET A 359 -23.74 -31.03 1.32
CA MET A 359 -25.10 -30.48 1.38
C MET A 359 -25.29 -29.56 2.59
N GLU A 360 -24.79 -29.94 3.77
CA GLU A 360 -24.83 -29.10 4.95
C GLU A 360 -24.06 -27.80 4.72
N GLY A 361 -22.89 -27.87 4.10
CA GLY A 361 -22.10 -26.69 3.70
C GLY A 361 -22.84 -25.81 2.69
N ALA A 362 -23.48 -26.41 1.70
CA ALA A 362 -24.28 -25.69 0.70
C ALA A 362 -25.51 -25.01 1.33
N TYR A 363 -26.22 -25.70 2.25
CA TYR A 363 -27.33 -25.08 2.98
C TYR A 363 -26.88 -23.96 3.88
N GLY A 364 -25.77 -24.13 4.60
CA GLY A 364 -25.17 -23.05 5.41
C GLY A 364 -24.79 -21.84 4.56
N PHE A 365 -24.20 -22.06 3.40
CA PHE A 365 -23.88 -21.00 2.45
C PHE A 365 -25.15 -20.29 1.93
N MET A 366 -26.18 -21.07 1.55
CA MET A 366 -27.45 -20.48 1.10
C MET A 366 -28.12 -19.65 2.18
N GLU A 367 -28.11 -20.11 3.46
CA GLU A 367 -28.64 -19.35 4.57
C GLU A 367 -27.89 -18.03 4.77
N VAL A 368 -26.56 -18.03 4.68
CA VAL A 368 -25.74 -16.82 4.77
C VAL A 368 -26.03 -15.91 3.59
N ALA A 369 -26.10 -16.43 2.37
CA ALA A 369 -26.41 -15.64 1.18
C ALA A 369 -27.81 -15.02 1.26
N ASP A 370 -28.82 -15.75 1.75
CA ASP A 370 -30.18 -15.24 1.96
C ASP A 370 -30.21 -14.11 3.00
N ARG A 371 -29.49 -14.29 4.11
CA ARG A 371 -29.34 -13.22 5.14
C ARG A 371 -28.64 -11.98 4.59
N LEU A 372 -27.72 -12.14 3.65
CA LEU A 372 -27.01 -11.05 3.00
C LEU A 372 -27.78 -10.46 1.79
N GLY A 373 -28.93 -11.05 1.43
CA GLY A 373 -29.70 -10.62 0.27
C GLY A 373 -28.99 -10.89 -1.06
N ILE A 374 -28.05 -11.86 -1.10
CA ILE A 374 -27.32 -12.22 -2.31
C ILE A 374 -28.18 -13.22 -3.09
N PRO A 375 -28.67 -12.88 -4.29
CA PRO A 375 -29.45 -13.81 -5.10
C PRO A 375 -28.54 -14.93 -5.62
N LEU A 376 -28.84 -16.17 -5.23
CA LEU A 376 -28.19 -17.36 -5.77
C LEU A 376 -29.05 -17.85 -6.96
N TYR A 377 -28.53 -17.70 -8.17
CA TYR A 377 -29.15 -18.19 -9.40
C TYR A 377 -28.58 -19.56 -9.77
#